data_d7391298441288c959857665ef9f1f87
#
_entry.id   d7391298441288c959857665ef9f1f87
#
_cell.length_a   1.000
_cell.length_b   1.000
_cell.length_c   1.000
_cell.angle_alpha   90.00
_cell.angle_beta   90.00
_cell.angle_gamma   90.00
#
_symmetry.space_group_name_H-M   'P 1'
#
loop_
_entity.id
_entity.type
_entity.pdbx_description
1 polymer ?
#
loop_
_entity_poly.entity_id
_entity_poly.type
_entity_poly.pdbx_seq_one_letter_code
_entity_poly.pdbx_strand_id
1 'polypeptide(L)'
;FLTIVQGSHLPKMDSNVLIFIMSGTMKVFSGEKELAIIDERHIFFWDKENDHVCEMLSDTQVILFAFGDLIVHDLLTFRPYASFQDKSALKGTGLRFAEPLNSFLQLLVLYLEMKLDDVSLYITKRQELFYILNSVYNEQELAILFSSLTEQSSKFKEQILENYLSAK
;
A
#
# COMPACT_ATOMS: atom_id res chain seq x y z
N PHE A 1 -13.62 -3.11 -5.67
CA PHE A 1 -13.41 -4.56 -5.73
C PHE A 1 -13.39 -4.97 -7.20
N LEU A 2 -12.31 -5.65 -7.60
CA LEU A 2 -12.10 -6.04 -8.99
C LEU A 2 -11.78 -7.53 -9.07
N THR A 3 -12.28 -8.18 -10.10
CA THR A 3 -11.80 -9.50 -10.53
C THR A 3 -11.00 -9.30 -11.80
N ILE A 4 -9.75 -9.75 -11.80
CA ILE A 4 -8.79 -9.56 -12.88
C ILE A 4 -8.38 -10.94 -13.38
N VAL A 5 -8.48 -11.13 -14.68
CA VAL A 5 -8.21 -12.43 -15.33
C VAL A 5 -6.70 -12.69 -15.39
N GLN A 6 -6.33 -13.95 -15.31
CA GLN A 6 -4.93 -14.40 -15.49
C GLN A 6 -4.28 -13.78 -16.74
N GLY A 7 -3.03 -13.39 -16.64
CA GLY A 7 -2.26 -12.76 -17.72
C GLY A 7 -2.56 -11.29 -17.96
N SER A 8 -3.56 -10.72 -17.25
CA SER A 8 -3.85 -9.28 -17.30
C SER A 8 -2.93 -8.51 -16.35
N HIS A 9 -2.80 -7.21 -16.61
CA HIS A 9 -2.02 -6.29 -15.80
C HIS A 9 -2.94 -5.29 -15.09
N LEU A 10 -2.56 -4.86 -13.89
CA LEU A 10 -3.17 -3.68 -13.30
C LEU A 10 -2.76 -2.43 -14.09
N PRO A 11 -3.71 -1.53 -14.39
CA PRO A 11 -3.39 -0.27 -15.02
C PRO A 11 -2.48 0.57 -14.12
N LYS A 12 -1.68 1.46 -14.71
CA LYS A 12 -0.92 2.45 -13.94
C LYS A 12 -1.88 3.31 -13.12
N MET A 13 -1.56 3.51 -11.85
CA MET A 13 -2.39 4.27 -10.92
C MET A 13 -1.77 5.64 -10.66
N ASP A 14 -2.60 6.69 -10.71
CA ASP A 14 -2.18 8.08 -10.48
C ASP A 14 -2.16 8.48 -9.01
N SER A 15 -2.45 7.53 -8.12
CA SER A 15 -2.45 7.72 -6.66
C SER A 15 -1.75 6.57 -5.96
N ASN A 16 -1.37 6.80 -4.72
CA ASN A 16 -0.92 5.74 -3.83
C ASN A 16 -2.08 4.81 -3.51
N VAL A 17 -1.86 3.49 -3.57
CA VAL A 17 -2.91 2.49 -3.41
C VAL A 17 -2.46 1.34 -2.52
N LEU A 18 -3.27 0.97 -1.54
CA LEU A 18 -3.15 -0.35 -0.91
C LEU A 18 -3.93 -1.36 -1.75
N ILE A 19 -3.25 -2.40 -2.17
CA ILE A 19 -3.81 -3.52 -2.92
C ILE A 19 -3.95 -4.69 -1.96
N PHE A 20 -5.19 -5.12 -1.72
CA PHE A 20 -5.50 -6.27 -0.91
C PHE A 20 -5.85 -7.43 -1.83
N ILE A 21 -5.02 -8.49 -1.84
CA ILE A 21 -5.26 -9.68 -2.64
C ILE A 21 -6.18 -10.61 -1.85
N MET A 22 -7.45 -10.68 -2.27
CA MET A 22 -8.47 -11.51 -1.62
C MET A 22 -8.35 -12.97 -2.01
N SER A 23 -8.05 -13.23 -3.30
CA SER A 23 -7.75 -14.55 -3.85
C SER A 23 -6.85 -14.42 -5.07
N GLY A 24 -6.13 -15.48 -5.42
CA GLY A 24 -5.23 -15.51 -6.56
C GLY A 24 -3.81 -15.06 -6.23
N THR A 25 -3.02 -14.79 -7.26
CA THR A 25 -1.59 -14.46 -7.13
C THR A 25 -1.21 -13.38 -8.13
N MET A 26 -0.47 -12.39 -7.66
CA MET A 26 0.01 -11.25 -8.42
C MET A 26 1.53 -11.20 -8.42
N LYS A 27 2.13 -10.95 -9.57
CA LYS A 27 3.56 -10.73 -9.74
C LYS A 27 3.84 -9.25 -9.95
N VAL A 28 4.84 -8.73 -9.26
CA VAL A 28 5.22 -7.32 -9.32
C VAL A 28 6.58 -7.17 -9.96
N PHE A 29 6.69 -6.25 -10.92
CA PHE A 29 7.92 -5.88 -11.59
C PHE A 29 8.25 -4.39 -11.36
N SER A 30 9.54 -4.06 -11.49
CA SER A 30 10.02 -2.69 -11.68
C SER A 30 10.92 -2.69 -12.90
N GLY A 31 10.45 -2.11 -14.00
CA GLY A 31 11.04 -2.31 -15.31
C GLY A 31 11.00 -3.79 -15.71
N GLU A 32 12.16 -4.36 -16.08
CA GLU A 32 12.28 -5.78 -16.42
C GLU A 32 12.57 -6.69 -15.22
N LYS A 33 12.81 -6.12 -14.04
CA LYS A 33 13.17 -6.87 -12.83
C LYS A 33 11.93 -7.30 -12.06
N GLU A 34 11.81 -8.62 -11.84
CA GLU A 34 10.85 -9.15 -10.88
C GLU A 34 11.23 -8.72 -9.46
N LEU A 35 10.25 -8.12 -8.76
CA LEU A 35 10.42 -7.68 -7.37
C LEU A 35 9.85 -8.70 -6.39
N ALA A 36 8.64 -9.18 -6.65
CA ALA A 36 7.93 -10.07 -5.75
C ALA A 36 6.80 -10.85 -6.44
N ILE A 37 6.44 -11.95 -5.82
CA ILE A 37 5.17 -12.64 -6.03
C ILE A 37 4.34 -12.45 -4.76
N ILE A 38 3.13 -11.94 -4.90
CA ILE A 38 2.21 -11.64 -3.81
C ILE A 38 1.02 -12.59 -3.93
N ASP A 39 0.87 -13.44 -2.93
CA ASP A 39 -0.20 -14.43 -2.86
C ASP A 39 -1.48 -13.87 -2.25
N GLU A 40 -2.53 -14.69 -2.24
CA GLU A 40 -3.78 -14.37 -1.56
C GLU A 40 -3.57 -14.02 -0.09
N ARG A 41 -4.47 -13.20 0.46
CA ARG A 41 -4.45 -12.72 1.84
C ARG A 41 -3.20 -11.90 2.18
N HIS A 42 -2.66 -11.16 1.20
CA HIS A 42 -1.56 -10.23 1.39
C HIS A 42 -1.94 -8.81 0.96
N ILE A 43 -1.29 -7.84 1.62
CA ILE A 43 -1.34 -6.42 1.30
C ILE A 43 -0.10 -6.07 0.51
N PHE A 44 -0.26 -5.33 -0.56
CA PHE A 44 0.82 -4.69 -1.28
C PHE A 44 0.56 -3.18 -1.37
N PHE A 45 1.60 -2.38 -1.17
CA PHE A 45 1.50 -0.93 -1.32
C PHE A 45 2.05 -0.51 -2.69
N TRP A 46 1.17 0.07 -3.50
CA TRP A 46 1.51 0.70 -4.77
C TRP A 46 1.82 2.17 -4.53
N ASP A 47 3.08 2.55 -4.75
CA ASP A 47 3.51 3.94 -4.75
C ASP A 47 3.41 4.49 -6.18
N LYS A 48 2.68 5.60 -6.34
CA LYS A 48 2.46 6.25 -7.65
C LYS A 48 3.75 6.70 -8.34
N GLU A 49 4.80 7.00 -7.56
CA GLU A 49 6.10 7.46 -8.08
C GLU A 49 6.98 6.29 -8.59
N ASN A 50 6.63 5.06 -8.25
CA ASN A 50 7.34 3.89 -8.71
C ASN A 50 6.79 3.40 -10.05
N ASP A 51 7.70 2.92 -10.90
CA ASP A 51 7.33 2.32 -12.19
C ASP A 51 7.06 0.81 -12.04
N HIS A 52 6.08 0.50 -11.17
CA HIS A 52 5.68 -0.88 -10.95
C HIS A 52 4.71 -1.34 -12.04
N VAL A 53 4.83 -2.61 -12.40
CA VAL A 53 3.87 -3.33 -13.24
C VAL A 53 3.43 -4.57 -12.47
N CYS A 54 2.12 -4.78 -12.38
CA CYS A 54 1.54 -5.95 -11.71
C CYS A 54 0.85 -6.83 -12.74
N GLU A 55 1.30 -8.07 -12.85
CA GLU A 55 0.74 -9.11 -13.71
C GLU A 55 0.02 -10.15 -12.85
N MET A 56 -1.18 -10.57 -13.25
CA MET A 56 -1.93 -11.61 -12.56
C MET A 56 -1.48 -12.99 -13.04
N LEU A 57 -0.96 -13.81 -12.12
CA LEU A 57 -0.53 -15.19 -12.43
C LEU A 57 -1.70 -16.18 -12.42
N SER A 58 -2.82 -15.81 -11.82
CA SER A 58 -4.10 -16.53 -11.81
C SER A 58 -5.26 -15.54 -11.85
N ASP A 59 -6.49 -16.01 -11.98
CA ASP A 59 -7.67 -15.18 -11.77
C ASP A 59 -7.63 -14.62 -10.35
N THR A 60 -7.57 -13.30 -10.22
CA THR A 60 -7.26 -12.64 -8.96
C THR A 60 -8.36 -11.66 -8.57
N GLN A 61 -8.80 -11.73 -7.32
CA GLN A 61 -9.73 -10.78 -6.74
C GLN A 61 -8.95 -9.80 -5.85
N VAL A 62 -9.12 -8.50 -6.11
CA VAL A 62 -8.43 -7.44 -5.37
C VAL A 62 -9.40 -6.37 -4.88
N ILE A 63 -9.08 -5.81 -3.73
CA ILE A 63 -9.63 -4.53 -3.29
C ILE A 63 -8.52 -3.49 -3.48
N LEU A 64 -8.83 -2.43 -4.20
CA LEU A 64 -7.95 -1.28 -4.37
C LEU A 64 -8.44 -0.16 -3.45
N PHE A 65 -7.59 0.25 -2.53
CA PHE A 65 -7.87 1.35 -1.64
C PHE A 65 -6.94 2.52 -1.97
N ALA A 66 -7.45 3.44 -2.78
CA ALA A 66 -6.68 4.58 -3.26
C ALA A 66 -6.60 5.68 -2.20
N PHE A 67 -5.47 6.35 -2.17
CA PHE A 67 -5.20 7.44 -1.24
C PHE A 67 -4.67 8.64 -2.01
N GLY A 68 -5.18 9.81 -1.70
CA GLY A 68 -4.55 11.06 -2.12
C GLY A 68 -3.26 11.34 -1.31
N ASP A 69 -2.60 12.44 -1.64
CA ASP A 69 -1.31 12.85 -1.03
C ASP A 69 -1.36 13.09 0.49
N LEU A 70 -2.55 13.19 1.07
CA LEU A 70 -2.79 13.47 2.50
C LEU A 70 -2.36 12.34 3.46
N ILE A 71 -2.10 11.13 2.99
CA ILE A 71 -1.85 9.98 3.86
C ILE A 71 -0.47 9.95 4.46
N VAL A 72 0.51 10.47 3.74
CA VAL A 72 1.86 10.60 4.31
C VAL A 72 1.80 11.36 5.63
N HIS A 73 0.93 12.36 5.73
CA HIS A 73 0.74 13.13 6.95
C HIS A 73 -0.01 12.31 8.04
N ASP A 74 -1.07 11.60 7.70
CA ASP A 74 -1.88 10.84 8.66
C ASP A 74 -1.12 9.61 9.20
N LEU A 75 -0.40 8.88 8.36
CA LEU A 75 0.45 7.76 8.78
C LEU A 75 1.67 8.23 9.59
N LEU A 76 2.32 9.32 9.18
CA LEU A 76 3.49 9.87 9.87
C LEU A 76 3.13 10.60 11.17
N THR A 77 1.88 11.07 11.34
CA THR A 77 1.42 11.70 12.58
C THR A 77 1.29 10.68 13.70
N PHE A 78 1.04 9.41 13.36
CA PHE A 78 0.87 8.36 14.38
C PHE A 78 2.19 7.75 14.86
N ARG A 79 3.27 7.65 14.07
CA ARG A 79 4.62 7.22 14.52
C ARG A 79 5.71 7.54 13.48
N PRO A 80 6.93 7.95 13.90
CA PRO A 80 8.04 8.15 12.99
C PRO A 80 8.64 6.80 12.56
N TYR A 81 8.23 6.26 11.41
CA TYR A 81 8.83 5.04 10.82
C TYR A 81 10.27 5.23 10.32
N ALA A 82 10.91 6.36 10.63
CA ALA A 82 12.12 6.84 9.96
C ALA A 82 13.44 6.19 10.42
N SER A 83 13.45 5.22 11.34
CA SER A 83 14.69 4.75 11.97
C SER A 83 15.18 3.34 11.60
N PHE A 84 14.54 2.64 10.68
CA PHE A 84 14.98 1.29 10.33
C PHE A 84 16.05 1.29 9.24
N GLN A 85 17.29 0.91 9.62
CA GLN A 85 18.49 0.95 8.76
C GLN A 85 18.62 -0.24 7.80
N ASP A 86 17.86 -1.31 7.95
CA ASP A 86 18.02 -2.50 7.10
C ASP A 86 16.92 -2.57 6.03
N LYS A 87 17.15 -1.79 4.96
CA LYS A 87 16.21 -1.63 3.83
C LYS A 87 16.33 -2.71 2.76
N SER A 88 17.34 -3.58 2.84
CA SER A 88 17.67 -4.49 1.72
C SER A 88 16.90 -5.80 1.70
N ALA A 89 16.43 -6.28 2.84
CA ALA A 89 15.86 -7.63 2.98
C ALA A 89 14.36 -7.74 2.60
N LEU A 90 13.66 -6.61 2.38
CA LEU A 90 12.19 -6.59 2.47
C LEU A 90 11.49 -5.85 1.32
N LYS A 91 12.22 -5.45 0.27
CA LYS A 91 11.62 -4.85 -0.92
C LYS A 91 10.79 -5.90 -1.65
N GLY A 92 9.48 -5.73 -1.63
CA GLY A 92 8.56 -6.48 -2.47
C GLY A 92 7.78 -7.62 -1.82
N THR A 93 7.95 -7.88 -0.52
CA THR A 93 7.09 -8.85 0.16
C THR A 93 5.84 -8.15 0.71
N GLY A 94 4.66 -8.61 0.31
CA GLY A 94 3.40 -8.14 0.89
C GLY A 94 3.28 -8.53 2.37
N LEU A 95 2.48 -7.79 3.13
CA LEU A 95 2.08 -8.18 4.49
C LEU A 95 0.89 -9.12 4.44
N ARG A 96 0.95 -10.21 5.21
CA ARG A 96 -0.17 -11.13 5.34
C ARG A 96 -1.31 -10.50 6.14
N PHE A 97 -2.58 -10.80 5.78
CA PHE A 97 -3.74 -10.31 6.52
C PHE A 97 -3.74 -10.84 7.96
N ALA A 98 -3.86 -9.93 8.92
CA ALA A 98 -4.28 -10.26 10.28
C ALA A 98 -5.81 -10.42 10.34
N GLU A 99 -6.34 -11.15 11.31
CA GLU A 99 -7.78 -11.46 11.37
C GLU A 99 -8.70 -10.21 11.44
N PRO A 100 -8.40 -9.17 12.24
CA PRO A 100 -9.20 -7.95 12.23
C PRO A 100 -9.26 -7.28 10.85
N LEU A 101 -8.15 -7.28 10.10
CA LEU A 101 -8.11 -6.75 8.74
C LEU A 101 -8.93 -7.60 7.79
N ASN A 102 -8.84 -8.92 7.89
CA ASN A 102 -9.63 -9.82 7.05
C ASN A 102 -11.15 -9.60 7.23
N SER A 103 -11.62 -9.49 8.47
CA SER A 103 -13.03 -9.19 8.78
C SER A 103 -13.47 -7.83 8.23
N PHE A 104 -12.63 -6.80 8.35
CA PHE A 104 -12.86 -5.48 7.76
C PHE A 104 -13.01 -5.55 6.24
N LEU A 105 -12.11 -6.27 5.56
CA LEU A 105 -12.14 -6.39 4.10
C LEU A 105 -13.37 -7.15 3.62
N GLN A 106 -13.81 -8.20 4.31
CA GLN A 106 -15.06 -8.91 4.00
C GLN A 106 -16.28 -7.98 4.10
N LEU A 107 -16.35 -7.16 5.16
CA LEU A 107 -17.40 -6.18 5.31
C LEU A 107 -17.34 -5.11 4.21
N LEU A 108 -16.15 -4.69 3.82
CA LEU A 108 -15.95 -3.71 2.74
C LEU A 108 -16.44 -4.27 1.39
N VAL A 109 -16.16 -5.54 1.09
CA VAL A 109 -16.69 -6.22 -0.11
C VAL A 109 -18.21 -6.15 -0.13
N LEU A 110 -18.86 -6.48 0.99
CA LEU A 110 -20.32 -6.41 1.09
C LEU A 110 -20.86 -5.00 0.80
N TYR A 111 -20.21 -3.96 1.32
CA TYR A 111 -20.61 -2.57 1.04
C TYR A 111 -20.47 -2.24 -0.45
N LEU A 112 -19.37 -2.67 -1.08
CA LEU A 112 -19.13 -2.45 -2.51
C LEU A 112 -20.16 -3.19 -3.39
N GLU A 113 -20.54 -4.42 -3.03
CA GLU A 113 -21.59 -5.19 -3.70
C GLU A 113 -22.96 -4.54 -3.57
N MET A 114 -23.24 -3.95 -2.41
CA MET A 114 -24.48 -3.18 -2.16
C MET A 114 -24.45 -1.78 -2.79
N LYS A 115 -23.33 -1.39 -3.44
CA LYS A 115 -23.12 -0.07 -4.04
C LYS A 115 -23.28 1.08 -3.04
N LEU A 116 -22.79 0.88 -1.83
CA LEU A 116 -22.70 1.92 -0.82
C LEU A 116 -21.45 2.75 -1.10
N ASP A 117 -21.59 3.82 -1.85
CA ASP A 117 -20.49 4.67 -2.36
C ASP A 117 -20.48 6.09 -1.78
N ASP A 118 -21.08 6.27 -0.61
CA ASP A 118 -21.11 7.56 0.09
C ASP A 118 -19.71 8.00 0.53
N VAL A 119 -19.37 9.27 0.29
CA VAL A 119 -18.07 9.86 0.64
C VAL A 119 -17.79 9.77 2.14
N SER A 120 -18.82 9.96 2.98
CA SER A 120 -18.67 9.88 4.44
C SER A 120 -18.33 8.48 4.90
N LEU A 121 -18.93 7.47 4.24
CA LEU A 121 -18.60 6.07 4.48
C LEU A 121 -17.13 5.79 4.12
N TYR A 122 -16.67 6.28 2.96
CA TYR A 122 -15.28 6.13 2.54
C TYR A 122 -14.30 6.75 3.56
N ILE A 123 -14.56 7.97 4.03
CA ILE A 123 -13.72 8.65 5.03
C ILE A 123 -13.65 7.81 6.32
N THR A 124 -14.81 7.34 6.80
CA THR A 124 -14.88 6.51 8.01
C THR A 124 -14.13 5.19 7.85
N LYS A 125 -14.31 4.52 6.71
CA LYS A 125 -13.62 3.25 6.43
C LYS A 125 -12.13 3.43 6.26
N ARG A 126 -11.67 4.55 5.74
CA ARG A 126 -10.25 4.91 5.68
C ARG A 126 -9.66 5.03 7.09
N GLN A 127 -10.33 5.74 7.98
CA GLN A 127 -9.87 5.87 9.38
C GLN A 127 -9.83 4.52 10.09
N GLU A 128 -10.88 3.72 9.94
CA GLU A 128 -10.96 2.36 10.50
C GLU A 128 -9.82 1.47 9.99
N LEU A 129 -9.54 1.50 8.68
CA LEU A 129 -8.42 0.75 8.09
C LEU A 129 -7.09 1.11 8.75
N PHE A 130 -6.79 2.40 8.93
CA PHE A 130 -5.55 2.81 9.57
C PHE A 130 -5.47 2.42 11.04
N TYR A 131 -6.59 2.49 11.74
CA TYR A 131 -6.67 1.98 13.11
C TYR A 131 -6.34 0.50 13.18
N ILE A 132 -6.90 -0.31 12.29
CA ILE A 132 -6.63 -1.74 12.20
C ILE A 132 -5.15 -1.97 11.89
N LEU A 133 -4.60 -1.34 10.85
CA LEU A 133 -3.20 -1.50 10.47
C LEU A 133 -2.26 -1.19 11.65
N ASN A 134 -2.45 -0.06 12.32
CA ASN A 134 -1.62 0.32 13.47
C ASN A 134 -1.83 -0.55 14.72
N SER A 135 -2.94 -1.26 14.82
CA SER A 135 -3.24 -2.11 15.98
C SER A 135 -2.74 -3.53 15.83
N VAL A 136 -2.69 -4.06 14.60
CA VAL A 136 -2.40 -5.47 14.34
C VAL A 136 -1.00 -5.74 13.79
N TYR A 137 -0.36 -4.72 13.18
CA TYR A 137 1.00 -4.82 12.66
C TYR A 137 1.96 -4.00 13.52
N ASN A 138 3.18 -4.50 13.69
CA ASN A 138 4.22 -3.77 14.39
C ASN A 138 4.84 -2.68 13.50
N GLU A 139 5.64 -1.79 14.11
CA GLU A 139 6.28 -0.67 13.41
C GLU A 139 7.19 -1.12 12.26
N GLN A 140 7.88 -2.23 12.43
CA GLN A 140 8.78 -2.77 11.43
C GLN A 140 8.01 -3.28 10.20
N GLU A 141 6.92 -4.00 10.40
CA GLU A 141 6.04 -4.50 9.33
C GLU A 141 5.44 -3.34 8.53
N LEU A 142 4.94 -2.30 9.21
CA LEU A 142 4.39 -1.12 8.55
C LEU A 142 5.47 -0.30 7.84
N ALA A 143 6.67 -0.18 8.41
CA ALA A 143 7.79 0.48 7.77
C ALA A 143 8.22 -0.23 6.47
N ILE A 144 8.12 -1.55 6.43
CA ILE A 144 8.37 -2.36 5.24
C ILE A 144 7.28 -2.11 4.20
N LEU A 145 6.01 -2.19 4.59
CA LEU A 145 4.88 -1.98 3.69
C LEU A 145 4.95 -0.61 3.02
N PHE A 146 5.27 0.44 3.79
CA PHE A 146 5.33 1.83 3.31
C PHE A 146 6.76 2.32 3.04
N SER A 147 7.71 1.44 2.78
CA SER A 147 9.14 1.78 2.64
C SER A 147 9.42 2.81 1.55
N SER A 148 8.68 2.78 0.44
CA SER A 148 8.82 3.75 -0.65
C SER A 148 8.47 5.18 -0.21
N LEU A 149 7.43 5.36 0.61
CA LEU A 149 7.04 6.67 1.14
C LEU A 149 8.09 7.23 2.11
N THR A 150 8.72 6.38 2.91
CA THR A 150 9.77 6.81 3.85
C THR A 150 11.04 7.24 3.15
N GLU A 151 11.38 6.62 2.03
CA GLU A 151 12.52 7.02 1.18
C GLU A 151 12.32 8.41 0.56
N GLN A 152 11.10 8.71 0.10
CA GLN A 152 10.77 10.03 -0.45
C GLN A 152 10.83 11.13 0.62
N SER A 153 10.28 10.88 1.81
CA SER A 153 10.32 11.85 2.89
C SER A 153 11.73 12.14 3.39
N SER A 154 12.64 11.16 3.37
CA SER A 154 14.05 11.38 3.72
C SER A 154 14.79 12.19 2.65
N LYS A 155 14.61 11.88 1.36
CA LYS A 155 15.18 12.66 0.26
C LYS A 155 14.70 14.11 0.26
N PHE A 156 13.42 14.33 0.52
CA PHE A 156 12.86 15.67 0.61
C PHE A 156 13.47 16.47 1.78
N LYS A 157 13.66 15.85 2.95
CA LYS A 157 14.34 16.48 4.09
C LYS A 157 15.80 16.80 3.80
N GLU A 158 16.52 15.91 3.13
CA GLU A 158 17.91 16.13 2.70
C GLU A 158 17.99 17.30 1.71
N GLN A 159 17.12 17.36 0.71
CA GLN A 159 17.06 18.47 -0.25
C GLN A 159 16.74 19.82 0.43
N ILE A 160 15.83 19.86 1.41
CA ILE A 160 15.55 21.08 2.17
C ILE A 160 16.78 21.51 2.97
N LEU A 161 17.45 20.58 3.64
CA LEU A 161 18.68 20.86 4.40
C LEU A 161 19.82 21.36 3.51
N GLU A 162 20.06 20.72 2.36
CA GLU A 162 21.05 21.14 1.39
C GLU A 162 20.77 22.55 0.84
N ASN A 163 19.52 22.83 0.46
CA ASN A 163 19.11 24.15 0.00
C ASN A 163 19.23 25.21 1.10
N TYR A 164 18.96 24.87 2.35
CA TYR A 164 19.12 25.80 3.48
C TYR A 164 20.59 26.09 3.80
N LEU A 165 21.47 25.09 3.65
CA LEU A 165 22.90 25.24 3.88
C LEU A 165 23.61 25.96 2.74
N SER A 166 23.10 25.83 1.50
CA SER A 166 23.67 26.50 0.31
C SER A 166 23.19 27.96 0.15
N ALA A 167 22.17 28.38 0.89
CA ALA A 167 21.63 29.75 0.88
C ALA A 167 22.35 30.71 1.86
N LYS A 168 23.43 30.27 2.51
CA LYS A 168 24.34 31.09 3.32
C LYS A 168 25.63 31.36 2.59
#